data_121f7acb2370efba1b5f7e1e896ca55d
#
_entry.id   121f7acb2370efba1b5f7e1e896ca55d
#
_cell.length_a   1.000
_cell.length_b   1.000
_cell.length_c   1.000
_cell.angle_alpha   90.00
_cell.angle_beta   90.00
_cell.angle_gamma   90.00
#
_symmetry.space_group_name_H-M   'P 1'
#
loop_
_entity.id
_entity.type
_entity.pdbx_description
1 polymer ?
#
loop_
_entity_poly.entity_id
_entity_poly.type
_entity_poly.pdbx_seq_one_letter_code
_entity_poly.pdbx_strand_id
1 'polypeptide(L)'
;FYDLNPSKDSGLQKISVSADRGTWSWIESKAILSNLYLWVEDEPILAVDYTKSLVQNFPNNFYFNLLYLEALIRTGDLSVSAKFIEKMEEKIKNLTERQKEWFEPYLYYEKALLEFQKLNFEGALDLLSFTIENYSAELDIVLGNAFLLEGMSHDKLYNRSKAKESYYNCIYLDNFSGSINQAKLYLKKPYRN
;
A
#
# COMPACT_ATOMS: atom_id res chain seq x y z
N PHE A 1 26.45 27.18 -9.36
CA PHE A 1 26.53 25.73 -9.16
C PHE A 1 26.00 25.45 -7.76
N TYR A 2 24.81 24.90 -7.66
CA TYR A 2 24.30 24.43 -6.37
C TYR A 2 25.00 23.09 -6.10
N ASP A 3 25.70 23.02 -4.99
CA ASP A 3 26.23 21.77 -4.44
C ASP A 3 25.02 20.96 -3.93
N LEU A 4 24.39 20.22 -4.85
CA LEU A 4 23.31 19.32 -4.56
C LEU A 4 23.91 18.04 -3.99
N ASN A 5 24.23 18.01 -2.71
CA ASN A 5 24.36 16.76 -1.99
C ASN A 5 22.95 16.14 -1.89
N PRO A 6 22.62 15.14 -2.72
CA PRO A 6 21.31 14.53 -2.68
C PRO A 6 21.14 13.83 -1.32
N SER A 7 20.24 14.34 -0.52
CA SER A 7 19.87 13.76 0.78
C SER A 7 18.39 13.43 0.73
N LYS A 8 18.04 12.20 1.09
CA LYS A 8 16.66 11.74 1.23
C LYS A 8 15.86 12.69 2.14
N ASP A 9 16.40 12.99 3.29
CA ASP A 9 15.72 13.85 4.28
C ASP A 9 15.47 15.27 3.75
N SER A 10 16.44 15.83 3.02
CA SER A 10 16.26 17.12 2.35
C SER A 10 15.18 17.05 1.26
N GLY A 11 15.09 15.95 0.54
CA GLY A 11 14.06 15.69 -0.46
C GLY A 11 12.67 15.64 0.18
N LEU A 12 12.49 14.82 1.20
CA LEU A 12 11.23 14.70 1.95
C LEU A 12 10.80 16.03 2.55
N GLN A 13 11.74 16.79 3.14
CA GLN A 13 11.45 18.11 3.71
C GLN A 13 10.96 19.11 2.65
N LYS A 14 11.55 19.12 1.46
CA LYS A 14 11.11 20.01 0.36
C LYS A 14 9.70 19.65 -0.12
N ILE A 15 9.41 18.35 -0.26
CA ILE A 15 8.06 17.89 -0.65
C ILE A 15 7.06 18.24 0.46
N SER A 16 7.41 18.09 1.74
CA SER A 16 6.56 18.47 2.87
C SER A 16 6.24 19.97 2.87
N VAL A 17 7.22 20.83 2.63
CA VAL A 17 6.97 22.27 2.49
C VAL A 17 6.01 22.56 1.33
N SER A 18 6.15 21.87 0.21
CA SER A 18 5.23 21.99 -0.93
C SER A 18 3.82 21.48 -0.61
N ALA A 19 3.71 20.40 0.14
CA ALA A 19 2.44 19.83 0.58
C ALA A 19 1.67 20.77 1.51
N ASP A 20 2.37 21.52 2.36
CA ASP A 20 1.77 22.40 3.38
C ASP A 20 1.53 23.83 2.88
N ARG A 21 2.38 24.33 2.00
CA ARG A 21 2.42 25.75 1.58
C ARG A 21 2.31 25.97 0.09
N GLY A 22 2.35 24.91 -0.73
CA GLY A 22 2.27 25.01 -2.18
C GLY A 22 0.87 25.44 -2.63
N THR A 23 0.80 26.45 -3.51
CA THR A 23 -0.48 26.93 -4.06
C THR A 23 -1.06 25.96 -5.08
N TRP A 24 -0.22 25.39 -5.93
CA TRP A 24 -0.62 24.51 -7.05
C TRP A 24 -0.19 23.06 -6.86
N SER A 25 0.92 22.81 -6.20
CA SER A 25 1.54 21.48 -6.07
C SER A 25 1.21 20.75 -4.78
N TRP A 26 0.36 21.30 -3.92
CA TRP A 26 0.06 20.68 -2.62
C TRP A 26 -0.62 19.31 -2.71
N ILE A 27 -1.46 19.11 -3.75
CA ILE A 27 -2.19 17.85 -3.97
C ILE A 27 -1.20 16.74 -4.34
N GLU A 28 -0.40 17.00 -5.38
CA GLU A 28 0.62 16.06 -5.85
C GLU A 28 1.66 15.78 -4.77
N SER A 29 2.08 16.82 -4.04
CA SER A 29 3.05 16.66 -2.95
C SER A 29 2.50 15.81 -1.82
N LYS A 30 1.22 15.97 -1.43
CA LYS A 30 0.58 15.12 -0.43
C LYS A 30 0.43 13.68 -0.94
N ALA A 31 0.06 13.47 -2.19
CA ALA A 31 -0.04 12.15 -2.77
C ALA A 31 1.33 11.45 -2.83
N ILE A 32 2.38 12.17 -3.24
CA ILE A 32 3.76 11.65 -3.26
C ILE A 32 4.22 11.28 -1.85
N LEU A 33 4.04 12.16 -0.86
CA LEU A 33 4.40 11.86 0.53
C LEU A 33 3.64 10.66 1.08
N SER A 34 2.34 10.55 0.78
CA SER A 34 1.54 9.41 1.18
C SER A 34 2.13 8.11 0.64
N ASN A 35 2.46 8.07 -0.65
CA ASN A 35 3.08 6.90 -1.28
C ASN A 35 4.47 6.59 -0.69
N LEU A 36 5.30 7.61 -0.49
CA LEU A 36 6.63 7.42 0.09
C LEU A 36 6.55 6.86 1.50
N TYR A 37 5.71 7.42 2.36
CA TYR A 37 5.57 6.93 3.74
C TYR A 37 4.90 5.57 3.85
N LEU A 38 3.95 5.25 2.96
CA LEU A 38 3.31 3.93 2.96
C LEU A 38 4.21 2.84 2.38
N TRP A 39 4.91 3.11 1.26
CA TRP A 39 5.48 2.05 0.45
C TRP A 39 7.00 2.02 0.38
N VAL A 40 7.67 3.11 0.74
CA VAL A 40 9.13 3.21 0.67
C VAL A 40 9.75 3.28 2.06
N GLU A 41 9.25 4.18 2.90
CA GLU A 41 9.79 4.44 4.23
C GLU A 41 9.21 3.52 5.31
N ASP A 42 8.07 2.89 5.06
CA ASP A 42 7.35 2.05 6.04
C ASP A 42 6.93 2.81 7.31
N GLU A 43 6.49 4.06 7.13
CA GLU A 43 6.10 5.00 8.21
C GLU A 43 4.61 5.41 8.05
N PRO A 44 3.65 4.47 8.17
CA PRO A 44 2.24 4.73 7.86
C PRO A 44 1.61 5.82 8.72
N ILE A 45 2.09 6.03 9.94
CA ILE A 45 1.62 7.11 10.82
C ILE A 45 1.79 8.48 10.16
N LEU A 46 2.91 8.70 9.47
CA LEU A 46 3.18 9.97 8.78
C LEU A 46 2.30 10.16 7.54
N ALA A 47 1.76 9.09 6.98
CA ALA A 47 0.85 9.15 5.84
C ALA A 47 -0.58 9.54 6.22
N VAL A 48 -1.02 9.31 7.47
CA VAL A 48 -2.42 9.48 7.90
C VAL A 48 -2.94 10.89 7.63
N ASP A 49 -2.22 11.92 8.04
CA ASP A 49 -2.67 13.31 7.91
C ASP A 49 -2.71 13.77 6.44
N TYR A 50 -1.73 13.37 5.64
CA TYR A 50 -1.70 13.67 4.21
C TYR A 50 -2.85 13.00 3.46
N THR A 51 -3.04 11.70 3.66
CA THR A 51 -4.12 10.92 3.02
C THR A 51 -5.50 11.38 3.48
N LYS A 52 -5.68 11.67 4.77
CA LYS A 52 -6.92 12.24 5.32
C LYS A 52 -7.25 13.58 4.67
N SER A 53 -6.26 14.46 4.54
CA SER A 53 -6.45 15.76 3.86
C SER A 53 -6.86 15.58 2.40
N LEU A 54 -6.27 14.63 1.67
CA LEU A 54 -6.64 14.33 0.30
C LEU A 54 -8.09 13.85 0.18
N VAL A 55 -8.53 12.92 1.04
CA VAL A 55 -9.91 12.41 1.04
C VAL A 55 -10.92 13.49 1.42
N GLN A 56 -10.60 14.37 2.37
CA GLN A 56 -11.49 15.47 2.76
C GLN A 56 -11.73 16.45 1.61
N ASN A 57 -10.71 16.75 0.82
CA ASN A 57 -10.83 17.67 -0.32
C ASN A 57 -11.35 16.98 -1.60
N PHE A 58 -11.08 15.68 -1.76
CA PHE A 58 -11.45 14.90 -2.94
C PHE A 58 -12.14 13.59 -2.55
N PRO A 59 -13.34 13.64 -1.92
CA PRO A 59 -13.99 12.45 -1.36
C PRO A 59 -14.38 11.40 -2.42
N ASN A 60 -14.49 11.81 -3.67
CA ASN A 60 -14.83 10.93 -4.79
C ASN A 60 -13.61 10.39 -5.55
N ASN A 61 -12.40 10.82 -5.22
CA ASN A 61 -11.19 10.27 -5.81
C ASN A 61 -10.91 8.90 -5.20
N PHE A 62 -11.11 7.84 -5.99
CA PHE A 62 -11.01 6.47 -5.51
C PHE A 62 -9.59 6.12 -5.06
N TYR A 63 -8.57 6.58 -5.78
CA TYR A 63 -7.17 6.37 -5.43
C TYR A 63 -6.79 6.98 -4.07
N PHE A 64 -7.21 8.22 -3.80
CA PHE A 64 -6.94 8.86 -2.51
C PHE A 64 -7.65 8.13 -1.36
N ASN A 65 -8.84 7.58 -1.62
CA ASN A 65 -9.54 6.75 -0.63
C ASN A 65 -8.77 5.46 -0.34
N LEU A 66 -8.15 4.81 -1.34
CA LEU A 66 -7.31 3.62 -1.13
C LEU A 66 -6.08 3.95 -0.28
N LEU A 67 -5.36 5.04 -0.59
CA LEU A 67 -4.20 5.47 0.22
C LEU A 67 -4.58 5.73 1.69
N TYR A 68 -5.73 6.35 1.93
CA TYR A 68 -6.20 6.60 3.29
C TYR A 68 -6.62 5.32 4.00
N LEU A 69 -7.25 4.39 3.29
CA LEU A 69 -7.61 3.08 3.82
C LEU A 69 -6.37 2.29 4.23
N GLU A 70 -5.34 2.24 3.38
CA GLU A 70 -4.07 1.58 3.72
C GLU A 70 -3.43 2.19 4.97
N ALA A 71 -3.37 3.53 5.05
CA ALA A 71 -2.84 4.21 6.24
C ALA A 71 -3.61 3.82 7.51
N LEU A 72 -4.94 3.76 7.47
CA LEU A 72 -5.77 3.34 8.59
C LEU A 72 -5.53 1.89 9.01
N ILE A 73 -5.45 0.96 8.05
CA ILE A 73 -5.21 -0.45 8.34
C ILE A 73 -3.84 -0.62 8.98
N ARG A 74 -2.81 -0.01 8.41
CA ARG A 74 -1.42 -0.15 8.87
C ARG A 74 -1.15 0.55 10.20
N THR A 75 -1.98 1.52 10.59
CA THR A 75 -1.93 2.14 11.92
C THR A 75 -2.83 1.46 12.95
N GLY A 76 -3.51 0.37 12.57
CA GLY A 76 -4.28 -0.47 13.49
C GLY A 76 -5.72 -0.02 13.74
N ASP A 77 -6.24 0.95 12.98
CA ASP A 77 -7.64 1.39 13.13
C ASP A 77 -8.60 0.45 12.36
N LEU A 78 -8.58 -0.83 12.74
CA LEU A 78 -9.25 -1.90 11.99
C LEU A 78 -10.76 -1.75 11.92
N SER A 79 -11.37 -1.18 12.97
CA SER A 79 -12.83 -0.97 13.02
C SER A 79 -13.29 0.09 12.01
N VAL A 80 -12.55 1.20 11.92
CA VAL A 80 -12.82 2.26 10.95
C VAL A 80 -12.52 1.77 9.55
N SER A 81 -11.42 1.03 9.36
CA SER A 81 -11.03 0.45 8.08
C SER A 81 -12.09 -0.50 7.51
N ALA A 82 -12.67 -1.37 8.34
CA ALA A 82 -13.74 -2.28 7.89
C ALA A 82 -14.96 -1.51 7.35
N LYS A 83 -15.43 -0.49 8.07
CA LYS A 83 -16.54 0.36 7.62
C LYS A 83 -16.17 1.18 6.37
N PHE A 84 -14.89 1.53 6.23
CA PHE A 84 -14.42 2.28 5.07
C PHE A 84 -14.38 1.37 3.83
N ILE A 85 -14.01 0.10 3.96
CA ILE A 85 -14.07 -0.90 2.89
C ILE A 85 -15.50 -1.04 2.37
N GLU A 86 -16.49 -1.19 3.24
CA GLU A 86 -17.91 -1.26 2.84
C GLU A 86 -18.31 -0.06 1.96
N LYS A 87 -17.88 1.14 2.32
CA LYS A 87 -18.11 2.34 1.50
C LYS A 87 -17.37 2.30 0.16
N MET A 88 -16.16 1.74 0.12
CA MET A 88 -15.39 1.60 -1.10
C MET A 88 -16.02 0.57 -2.04
N GLU A 89 -16.56 -0.53 -1.50
CA GLU A 89 -17.30 -1.54 -2.26
C GLU A 89 -18.59 -0.98 -2.90
N GLU A 90 -19.25 -0.02 -2.25
CA GLU A 90 -20.37 0.70 -2.87
C GLU A 90 -19.92 1.71 -3.94
N LYS A 91 -18.82 2.40 -3.69
CA LYS A 91 -18.28 3.39 -4.65
C LYS A 91 -17.77 2.72 -5.93
N ILE A 92 -17.12 1.56 -5.83
CA ILE A 92 -16.53 0.89 -7.00
C ILE A 92 -17.59 0.46 -8.00
N LYS A 93 -18.83 0.17 -7.56
CA LYS A 93 -19.96 -0.17 -8.43
C LYS A 93 -20.30 0.93 -9.44
N ASN A 94 -20.00 2.19 -9.09
CA ASN A 94 -20.27 3.36 -9.92
C ASN A 94 -19.09 3.76 -10.84
N LEU A 95 -18.00 3.02 -10.78
CA LEU A 95 -16.85 3.25 -11.67
C LEU A 95 -17.11 2.63 -13.05
N THR A 96 -16.43 3.16 -14.06
CA THR A 96 -16.39 2.54 -15.39
C THR A 96 -15.65 1.19 -15.33
N GLU A 97 -15.91 0.26 -16.25
CA GLU A 97 -15.23 -1.03 -16.29
C GLU A 97 -13.71 -0.88 -16.31
N ARG A 98 -13.17 0.05 -17.12
CA ARG A 98 -11.74 0.36 -17.15
C ARG A 98 -11.20 0.82 -15.80
N GLN A 99 -11.97 1.60 -15.02
CA GLN A 99 -11.55 2.02 -13.69
C GLN A 99 -11.62 0.86 -12.70
N LYS A 100 -12.60 -0.03 -12.83
CA LYS A 100 -12.70 -1.24 -12.00
C LYS A 100 -11.49 -2.15 -12.23
N GLU A 101 -11.11 -2.42 -13.49
CA GLU A 101 -9.91 -3.20 -13.81
C GLU A 101 -8.65 -2.68 -13.09
N TRP A 102 -8.54 -1.39 -12.84
CA TRP A 102 -7.40 -0.79 -12.15
C TRP A 102 -7.53 -0.79 -10.63
N PHE A 103 -8.72 -0.49 -10.12
CA PHE A 103 -8.90 -0.24 -8.70
C PHE A 103 -9.39 -1.46 -7.91
N GLU A 104 -10.02 -2.42 -8.57
CA GLU A 104 -10.56 -3.60 -7.90
C GLU A 104 -9.44 -4.48 -7.33
N PRO A 105 -8.37 -4.82 -8.07
CA PRO A 105 -7.25 -5.54 -7.50
C PRO A 105 -6.59 -4.81 -6.32
N TYR A 106 -6.53 -3.49 -6.36
CA TYR A 106 -6.01 -2.71 -5.25
C TYR A 106 -6.94 -2.77 -4.03
N LEU A 107 -8.25 -2.64 -4.22
CA LEU A 107 -9.21 -2.78 -3.11
C LEU A 107 -9.16 -4.19 -2.49
N TYR A 108 -8.95 -5.23 -3.30
CA TYR A 108 -8.76 -6.59 -2.80
C TYR A 108 -7.48 -6.73 -1.98
N TYR A 109 -6.39 -6.08 -2.37
CA TYR A 109 -5.18 -6.00 -1.56
C TYR A 109 -5.45 -5.34 -0.19
N GLU A 110 -6.20 -4.24 -0.15
CA GLU A 110 -6.57 -3.59 1.12
C GLU A 110 -7.42 -4.49 2.02
N LYS A 111 -8.36 -5.23 1.43
CA LYS A 111 -9.16 -6.21 2.16
C LYS A 111 -8.27 -7.33 2.72
N ALA A 112 -7.33 -7.81 1.94
CA ALA A 112 -6.37 -8.81 2.37
C ALA A 112 -5.47 -8.30 3.51
N LEU A 113 -5.01 -7.05 3.42
CA LEU A 113 -4.22 -6.42 4.46
C LEU A 113 -5.01 -6.30 5.78
N LEU A 114 -6.30 -5.96 5.69
CA LEU A 114 -7.20 -5.93 6.85
C LEU A 114 -7.38 -7.33 7.46
N GLU A 115 -7.62 -8.36 6.64
CA GLU A 115 -7.75 -9.75 7.14
C GLU A 115 -6.45 -10.24 7.78
N PHE A 116 -5.31 -9.91 7.19
CA PHE A 116 -4.00 -10.21 7.79
C PHE A 116 -3.84 -9.57 9.17
N GLN A 117 -4.20 -8.28 9.32
CA GLN A 117 -4.15 -7.57 10.61
C GLN A 117 -5.12 -8.15 11.65
N LYS A 118 -6.22 -8.76 11.21
CA LYS A 118 -7.16 -9.52 12.04
C LYS A 118 -6.67 -10.95 12.34
N LEU A 119 -5.48 -11.32 11.90
CA LEU A 119 -4.89 -12.67 12.03
C LEU A 119 -5.65 -13.75 11.25
N ASN A 120 -6.48 -13.39 10.27
CA ASN A 120 -7.15 -14.30 9.35
C ASN A 120 -6.28 -14.50 8.09
N PHE A 121 -5.23 -15.31 8.23
CA PHE A 121 -4.22 -15.47 7.19
C PHE A 121 -4.74 -16.24 5.97
N GLU A 122 -5.63 -17.23 6.15
CA GLU A 122 -6.30 -17.92 5.06
C GLU A 122 -7.18 -16.95 4.25
N GLY A 123 -8.02 -16.16 4.93
CA GLY A 123 -8.85 -15.15 4.25
C GLY A 123 -8.01 -14.09 3.53
N ALA A 124 -6.86 -13.73 4.06
CA ALA A 124 -5.92 -12.84 3.38
C ALA A 124 -5.39 -13.47 2.08
N LEU A 125 -5.00 -14.77 2.10
CA LEU A 125 -4.51 -15.48 0.92
C LEU A 125 -5.56 -15.57 -0.19
N ASP A 126 -6.82 -15.84 0.14
CA ASP A 126 -7.92 -15.91 -0.83
C ASP A 126 -8.12 -14.56 -1.56
N LEU A 127 -7.99 -13.45 -0.83
CA LEU A 127 -8.10 -12.10 -1.40
C LEU A 127 -6.87 -11.71 -2.21
N LEU A 128 -5.67 -12.11 -1.77
CA LEU A 128 -4.41 -11.84 -2.46
C LEU A 128 -4.31 -12.56 -3.80
N SER A 129 -4.88 -13.78 -3.92
CA SER A 129 -4.88 -14.47 -5.20
C SER A 129 -5.59 -13.66 -6.28
N PHE A 130 -6.73 -13.05 -5.96
CA PHE A 130 -7.42 -12.15 -6.89
C PHE A 130 -6.56 -10.94 -7.26
N THR A 131 -5.92 -10.29 -6.27
CA THR A 131 -5.03 -9.15 -6.53
C THR A 131 -3.90 -9.53 -7.49
N ILE A 132 -3.20 -10.62 -7.19
CA ILE A 132 -2.02 -11.06 -7.96
C ILE A 132 -2.41 -11.43 -9.39
N GLU A 133 -3.53 -12.13 -9.58
CA GLU A 133 -3.99 -12.58 -10.89
C GLU A 133 -4.52 -11.45 -11.78
N ASN A 134 -5.06 -10.37 -11.19
CA ASN A 134 -5.77 -9.34 -11.93
C ASN A 134 -5.04 -7.98 -11.93
N TYR A 135 -3.95 -7.82 -11.17
CA TYR A 135 -3.23 -6.56 -11.13
C TYR A 135 -2.52 -6.26 -12.46
N SER A 136 -2.86 -5.15 -13.09
CA SER A 136 -2.37 -4.76 -14.41
C SER A 136 -1.88 -3.31 -14.49
N ALA A 137 -1.71 -2.64 -13.35
CA ALA A 137 -1.22 -1.27 -13.33
C ALA A 137 0.27 -1.19 -13.74
N GLU A 138 0.66 -0.06 -14.33
CA GLU A 138 2.04 0.18 -14.81
C GLU A 138 3.07 0.16 -13.65
N LEU A 139 2.67 0.65 -12.47
CA LEU A 139 3.53 0.60 -11.27
C LEU A 139 3.18 -0.64 -10.45
N ASP A 140 4.10 -1.55 -10.32
CA ASP A 140 3.93 -2.85 -9.66
C ASP A 140 4.15 -2.82 -8.13
N ILE A 141 4.07 -1.65 -7.51
CA ILE A 141 4.30 -1.47 -6.07
C ILE A 141 3.26 -2.25 -5.25
N VAL A 142 1.98 -2.14 -5.60
CA VAL A 142 0.90 -2.87 -4.92
C VAL A 142 1.05 -4.38 -5.12
N LEU A 143 1.45 -4.80 -6.32
CA LEU A 143 1.75 -6.21 -6.61
C LEU A 143 2.91 -6.73 -5.75
N GLY A 144 3.96 -5.92 -5.59
CA GLY A 144 5.09 -6.25 -4.70
C GLY A 144 4.67 -6.39 -3.24
N ASN A 145 3.81 -5.49 -2.77
CA ASN A 145 3.23 -5.57 -1.42
C ASN A 145 2.30 -6.78 -1.27
N ALA A 146 1.54 -7.14 -2.31
CA ALA A 146 0.68 -8.32 -2.31
C ALA A 146 1.50 -9.62 -2.19
N PHE A 147 2.58 -9.77 -2.96
CA PHE A 147 3.48 -10.91 -2.82
C PHE A 147 4.19 -10.95 -1.45
N LEU A 148 4.58 -9.81 -0.90
CA LEU A 148 5.15 -9.74 0.44
C LEU A 148 4.13 -10.25 1.47
N LEU A 149 2.90 -9.75 1.43
CA LEU A 149 1.84 -10.10 2.36
C LEU A 149 1.43 -11.58 2.23
N GLU A 150 1.40 -12.11 1.00
CA GLU A 150 1.19 -13.53 0.73
C GLU A 150 2.27 -14.39 1.39
N GLY A 151 3.53 -14.02 1.23
CA GLY A 151 4.66 -14.71 1.86
C GLY A 151 4.58 -14.66 3.40
N MET A 152 4.23 -13.53 3.96
CA MET A 152 4.02 -13.35 5.41
C MET A 152 2.86 -14.23 5.90
N SER A 153 1.75 -14.28 5.17
CA SER A 153 0.59 -15.13 5.49
C SER A 153 0.97 -16.62 5.47
N HIS A 154 1.72 -17.06 4.46
CA HIS A 154 2.22 -18.42 4.40
C HIS A 154 3.20 -18.76 5.54
N ASP A 155 4.06 -17.84 5.96
CA ASP A 155 4.94 -18.05 7.11
C ASP A 155 4.12 -18.19 8.42
N LYS A 156 3.05 -17.43 8.60
CA LYS A 156 2.13 -17.54 9.75
C LYS A 156 1.38 -18.86 9.75
N LEU A 157 1.10 -19.44 8.60
CA LEU A 157 0.47 -20.75 8.41
C LEU A 157 1.50 -21.91 8.36
N TYR A 158 2.76 -21.65 8.67
CA TYR A 158 3.85 -22.62 8.63
C TYR A 158 4.13 -23.23 7.25
N ASN A 159 3.71 -22.59 6.18
CA ASN A 159 3.91 -23.01 4.79
C ASN A 159 5.17 -22.37 4.19
N ARG A 160 6.34 -22.67 4.81
CA ARG A 160 7.60 -22.01 4.48
C ARG A 160 8.01 -22.10 3.01
N SER A 161 7.69 -23.17 2.31
CA SER A 161 8.01 -23.32 0.87
C SER A 161 7.29 -22.27 0.03
N LYS A 162 5.97 -22.12 0.24
CA LYS A 162 5.15 -21.12 -0.44
C LYS A 162 5.54 -19.71 -0.05
N ALA A 163 5.83 -19.47 1.24
CA ALA A 163 6.31 -18.16 1.70
C ALA A 163 7.57 -17.71 0.94
N LYS A 164 8.54 -18.60 0.73
CA LYS A 164 9.74 -18.29 -0.03
C LYS A 164 9.44 -17.98 -1.51
N GLU A 165 8.53 -18.72 -2.12
CA GLU A 165 8.10 -18.50 -3.50
C GLU A 165 7.51 -17.08 -3.66
N SER A 166 6.60 -16.69 -2.77
CA SER A 166 5.99 -15.36 -2.77
C SER A 166 7.05 -14.26 -2.57
N TYR A 167 8.02 -14.46 -1.65
CA TYR A 167 9.11 -13.49 -1.46
C TYR A 167 10.02 -13.39 -2.68
N TYR A 168 10.28 -14.49 -3.41
CA TYR A 168 11.03 -14.42 -4.65
C TYR A 168 10.25 -13.66 -5.74
N ASN A 169 8.94 -13.89 -5.85
CA ASN A 169 8.10 -13.13 -6.79
C ASN A 169 8.12 -11.64 -6.48
N CYS A 170 8.03 -11.25 -5.19
CA CYS A 170 8.18 -9.86 -4.77
C CYS A 170 9.53 -9.26 -5.20
N ILE A 171 10.63 -9.97 -4.96
CA ILE A 171 11.99 -9.48 -5.29
C ILE A 171 12.20 -9.39 -6.80
N TYR A 172 11.58 -10.29 -7.57
CA TYR A 172 11.71 -10.34 -9.02
C TYR A 172 11.14 -9.10 -9.73
N LEU A 173 10.21 -8.40 -9.10
CA LEU A 173 9.65 -7.15 -9.63
C LEU A 173 10.71 -6.01 -9.72
N ASP A 174 11.77 -6.11 -8.93
CA ASP A 174 12.93 -5.18 -8.94
C ASP A 174 12.53 -3.68 -8.88
N ASN A 175 11.47 -3.37 -8.14
CA ASN A 175 11.03 -2.01 -7.89
C ASN A 175 11.70 -1.40 -6.64
N PHE A 176 11.53 -0.10 -6.41
CA PHE A 176 12.15 0.61 -5.28
C PHE A 176 11.31 0.59 -3.99
N SER A 177 10.30 -0.28 -3.89
CA SER A 177 9.45 -0.36 -2.71
C SER A 177 10.14 -1.00 -1.51
N GLY A 178 9.67 -0.65 -0.31
CA GLY A 178 10.13 -1.27 0.95
C GLY A 178 9.86 -2.77 1.00
N SER A 179 8.85 -3.26 0.29
CA SER A 179 8.48 -4.68 0.23
C SER A 179 9.64 -5.58 -0.22
N ILE A 180 10.44 -5.14 -1.19
CA ILE A 180 11.61 -5.90 -1.66
C ILE A 180 12.64 -6.10 -0.54
N ASN A 181 12.91 -5.07 0.25
CA ASN A 181 13.85 -5.17 1.35
C ASN A 181 13.32 -6.10 2.45
N GLN A 182 12.04 -6.01 2.76
CA GLN A 182 11.40 -6.90 3.73
C GLN A 182 11.37 -8.35 3.23
N ALA A 183 11.04 -8.59 1.96
CA ALA A 183 11.07 -9.92 1.37
C ALA A 183 12.47 -10.56 1.45
N LYS A 184 13.53 -9.78 1.17
CA LYS A 184 14.93 -10.24 1.33
C LYS A 184 15.26 -10.63 2.78
N LEU A 185 14.72 -9.92 3.77
CA LEU A 185 14.86 -10.28 5.18
C LEU A 185 14.11 -11.58 5.51
N TYR A 186 12.85 -11.70 5.06
CA TYR A 186 12.01 -12.86 5.35
C TYR A 186 12.42 -14.12 4.57
N LEU A 187 13.14 -14.01 3.47
CA LEU A 187 13.81 -15.16 2.87
C LEU A 187 14.85 -15.78 3.79
N LYS A 188 15.59 -14.96 4.55
CA LYS A 188 16.63 -15.43 5.49
C LYS A 188 16.02 -15.93 6.78
N LYS A 189 15.03 -15.22 7.31
CA LYS A 189 14.36 -15.52 8.58
C LYS A 189 12.85 -15.39 8.39
N PRO A 190 12.05 -16.46 8.66
CA PRO A 190 10.60 -16.41 8.51
C PRO A 190 9.97 -15.23 9.25
N TYR A 191 8.91 -14.67 8.67
CA TYR A 191 8.06 -13.70 9.36
C TYR A 191 7.39 -14.35 10.58
N ARG A 192 7.49 -13.75 11.78
CA ARG A 192 6.99 -14.31 13.05
C ARG A 192 6.27 -13.34 13.97
N ASN A 193 6.08 -12.09 13.58
CA ASN A 193 5.40 -11.12 14.47
C ASN A 193 3.95 -11.46 14.74
#